data_2b0b8c417b18f9adfc07e07b87ef142a
#
_entry.id   2b0b8c417b18f9adfc07e07b87ef142a
#
_cell.length_a   1.000
_cell.length_b   1.000
_cell.length_c   1.000
_cell.angle_alpha   90.00
_cell.angle_beta   90.00
_cell.angle_gamma   90.00
#
_symmetry.space_group_name_H-M   'P 1'
#
loop_
_entity.id
_entity.type
_entity.pdbx_description
1 polymer ?
#
loop_
_entity_poly.entity_id
_entity_poly.type
_entity_poly.pdbx_seq_one_letter_code
_entity_poly.pdbx_strand_id
1 'polypeptide(L)'
;MKSQTYTKRDIAIEFSKRKNISIRSAQLMVEDFFDILKEMLIEDNPYTRIEIRNFGVFESKPTKAKPRARNPKTNEEIYVPAHKKTRFKPGKILKAYLRKPI
;
A
#
# COMPACT_ATOMS: atom_id res chain seq x y z
N MET A 1 -21.39 7.97 -7.33
CA MET A 1 -20.18 8.64 -6.84
C MET A 1 -19.00 8.34 -7.74
N LYS A 2 -18.26 9.35 -8.14
CA LYS A 2 -17.08 9.16 -9.00
C LYS A 2 -15.84 8.84 -8.15
N SER A 3 -15.09 7.84 -8.56
CA SER A 3 -13.79 7.55 -7.95
C SER A 3 -12.70 8.33 -8.66
N GLN A 4 -11.76 8.85 -7.90
CA GLN A 4 -10.54 9.45 -8.44
C GLN A 4 -9.39 8.47 -8.24
N THR A 5 -8.77 8.04 -9.33
CA THR A 5 -7.65 7.10 -9.29
C THR A 5 -6.36 7.79 -9.67
N TYR A 6 -5.37 7.72 -8.79
CA TYR A 6 -4.02 8.19 -9.09
C TYR A 6 -3.10 6.99 -9.27
N THR A 7 -2.23 7.09 -10.27
CA THR A 7 -1.26 6.04 -10.60
C THR A 7 0.16 6.49 -10.25
N LYS A 8 1.12 5.59 -10.34
CA LYS A 8 2.54 5.95 -10.21
C LYS A 8 2.95 7.03 -11.20
N ARG A 9 2.37 7.00 -12.41
CA ARG A 9 2.64 8.03 -13.43
C ARG A 9 2.18 9.40 -12.95
N ASP A 10 1.01 9.49 -12.34
CA ASP A 10 0.50 10.76 -11.81
C ASP A 10 1.42 11.31 -10.72
N ILE A 11 1.91 10.43 -9.85
CA ILE A 11 2.87 10.80 -8.82
C ILE A 11 4.16 11.32 -9.46
N ALA A 12 4.65 10.63 -10.49
CA ALA A 12 5.87 11.02 -11.19
C ALA A 12 5.74 12.39 -11.88
N ILE A 13 4.58 12.67 -12.46
CA ILE A 13 4.30 13.97 -13.10
C ILE A 13 4.37 15.09 -12.05
N GLU A 14 3.72 14.93 -10.91
CA GLU A 14 3.78 15.92 -9.84
C GLU A 14 5.19 16.08 -9.29
N PHE A 15 5.91 14.97 -9.10
CA PHE A 15 7.29 14.99 -8.64
C PHE A 15 8.20 15.74 -9.61
N SER A 16 8.03 15.53 -10.92
CA SER A 16 8.81 16.22 -11.96
C SER A 16 8.60 17.72 -11.89
N LYS A 17 7.38 18.17 -11.67
CA LYS A 17 7.05 19.59 -11.56
C LYS A 17 7.70 20.21 -10.33
N ARG A 18 7.59 19.56 -9.17
CA ARG A 18 8.15 20.08 -7.92
C ARG A 18 9.67 20.15 -7.93
N LYS A 19 10.32 19.22 -8.62
CA LYS A 19 11.78 19.15 -8.67
C LYS A 19 12.37 19.79 -9.91
N ASN A 20 11.53 20.22 -10.84
CA ASN A 20 11.96 20.77 -12.13
C ASN A 20 12.90 19.82 -12.86
N ILE A 21 12.50 18.55 -12.94
CA ILE A 21 13.22 17.50 -13.66
C ILE A 21 12.32 16.91 -14.73
N SER A 22 12.90 16.14 -15.64
CA SER A 22 12.11 15.47 -16.69
C SER A 22 11.15 14.44 -16.08
N ILE A 23 10.04 14.20 -16.76
CA ILE A 23 9.09 13.16 -16.36
C ILE A 23 9.79 11.80 -16.35
N ARG A 24 10.67 11.53 -17.29
CA ARG A 24 11.42 10.28 -17.36
C ARG A 24 12.27 10.07 -16.10
N SER A 25 13.02 11.08 -15.69
CA SER A 25 13.84 11.01 -14.47
C SER A 25 12.95 10.79 -13.24
N ALA A 26 11.82 11.51 -13.18
CA ALA A 26 10.86 11.36 -12.07
C ALA A 26 10.27 9.96 -12.04
N GLN A 27 9.91 9.38 -13.19
CA GLN A 27 9.38 8.02 -13.26
C GLN A 27 10.36 7.00 -12.69
N LEU A 28 11.63 7.12 -13.05
CA LEU A 28 12.67 6.20 -12.54
C LEU A 28 12.80 6.30 -11.02
N MET A 29 12.77 7.52 -10.49
CA MET A 29 12.85 7.74 -9.03
C MET A 29 11.63 7.19 -8.29
N VAL A 30 10.45 7.42 -8.81
CA VAL A 30 9.19 6.95 -8.22
C VAL A 30 9.13 5.42 -8.25
N GLU A 31 9.55 4.80 -9.37
CA GLU A 31 9.60 3.35 -9.48
C GLU A 31 10.56 2.73 -8.46
N ASP A 32 11.75 3.30 -8.31
CA ASP A 32 12.73 2.84 -7.32
C ASP A 32 12.17 2.94 -5.91
N PHE A 33 11.51 4.04 -5.60
CA PHE A 33 10.90 4.24 -4.29
C PHE A 33 9.88 3.16 -3.96
N PHE A 34 8.97 2.88 -4.88
CA PHE A 34 7.95 1.86 -4.66
C PHE A 34 8.52 0.44 -4.68
N ASP A 35 9.56 0.19 -5.47
CA ASP A 35 10.26 -1.08 -5.44
C ASP A 35 10.91 -1.33 -4.07
N ILE A 36 11.49 -0.30 -3.48
CA ILE A 36 12.06 -0.40 -2.12
C ILE A 36 10.97 -0.73 -1.10
N LEU A 37 9.83 -0.04 -1.15
CA LEU A 37 8.71 -0.34 -0.26
C LEU A 37 8.23 -1.78 -0.42
N LYS A 38 8.10 -2.24 -1.67
CA LYS A 38 7.70 -3.61 -1.96
C LYS A 38 8.69 -4.61 -1.39
N GLU A 39 9.98 -4.39 -1.60
CA GLU A 39 11.04 -5.26 -1.09
C GLU A 39 11.00 -5.36 0.43
N MET A 40 10.78 -4.24 1.12
CA MET A 40 10.65 -4.24 2.58
C MET A 40 9.44 -5.04 3.04
N LEU A 41 8.32 -4.92 2.33
CA LEU A 41 7.08 -5.61 2.70
C LEU A 41 7.12 -7.11 2.43
N ILE A 42 7.87 -7.56 1.42
CA ILE A 42 7.96 -8.98 1.07
C ILE A 42 9.11 -9.70 1.73
N GLU A 43 9.89 -9.03 2.58
CA GLU A 43 10.96 -9.68 3.34
C GLU A 43 10.46 -10.92 4.07
N ASP A 44 11.39 -11.83 4.34
CA ASP A 44 11.12 -13.09 5.03
C ASP A 44 10.91 -12.92 6.55
N ASN A 45 10.39 -11.78 6.95
CA ASN A 45 10.05 -11.48 8.33
C ASN A 45 8.53 -11.47 8.46
N PRO A 46 7.93 -12.26 9.37
CA PRO A 46 6.48 -12.31 9.50
C PRO A 46 5.84 -10.98 9.94
N TYR A 47 6.59 -10.15 10.63
CA TYR A 47 6.13 -8.83 11.07
C TYR A 47 7.01 -7.75 10.47
N THR A 48 6.43 -6.88 9.66
CA THR A 48 7.14 -5.76 9.08
C THR A 48 6.34 -4.48 9.30
N ARG A 49 7.03 -3.42 9.66
CA ARG A 49 6.41 -2.14 9.92
C ARG A 49 7.23 -1.05 9.24
N ILE A 50 6.60 -0.29 8.35
CA ILE A 50 7.25 0.84 7.68
C ILE A 50 6.59 2.11 8.19
N GLU A 51 7.32 2.86 9.01
CA GLU A 51 6.81 4.12 9.58
C GLU A 51 7.23 5.28 8.68
N ILE A 52 6.24 6.00 8.16
CA ILE A 52 6.46 7.17 7.33
C ILE A 52 5.91 8.38 8.10
N ARG A 53 6.82 9.13 8.69
CA ARG A 53 6.47 10.27 9.54
C ARG A 53 5.57 11.26 8.78
N ASN A 54 4.54 11.77 9.47
CA ASN A 54 3.55 12.70 8.94
C ASN A 54 2.67 12.13 7.83
N PHE A 55 2.71 10.83 7.62
CA PHE A 55 1.91 10.17 6.60
C PHE A 55 1.16 8.97 7.18
N GLY A 56 1.86 7.96 7.62
CA GLY A 56 1.23 6.77 8.17
C GLY A 56 2.19 5.61 8.30
N VAL A 57 1.61 4.45 8.52
CA VAL A 57 2.38 3.22 8.77
C VAL A 57 1.82 2.11 7.88
N PHE A 58 2.70 1.41 7.18
CA PHE A 58 2.38 0.13 6.53
C PHE A 58 2.80 -0.99 7.46
N GLU A 59 1.87 -1.87 7.80
CA GLU A 59 2.14 -3.04 8.62
C GLU A 59 1.83 -4.32 7.86
N SER A 60 2.75 -5.27 7.90
CA SER A 60 2.52 -6.62 7.44
C SER A 60 2.51 -7.56 8.63
N LYS A 61 1.47 -8.38 8.73
CA LYS A 61 1.28 -9.34 9.82
C LYS A 61 0.85 -10.68 9.25
N PRO A 62 1.18 -11.79 9.93
CA PRO A 62 0.63 -13.08 9.52
C PRO A 62 -0.86 -13.14 9.79
N THR A 63 -1.58 -13.84 8.93
CA THR A 63 -2.99 -14.17 9.13
C THR A 63 -3.10 -15.60 9.65
N LYS A 64 -4.24 -15.94 10.24
CA LYS A 64 -4.52 -17.32 10.62
C LYS A 64 -4.94 -18.11 9.38
N ALA A 65 -4.54 -19.37 9.33
CA ALA A 65 -5.04 -20.28 8.32
C ALA A 65 -6.56 -20.46 8.45
N LYS A 66 -7.24 -20.55 7.32
CA LYS A 66 -8.69 -20.80 7.27
C LYS A 66 -8.93 -22.13 6.56
N PRO A 67 -8.98 -23.25 7.31
CA PRO A 67 -9.13 -24.56 6.69
C PRO A 67 -10.50 -24.79 6.04
N ARG A 68 -11.51 -23.98 6.39
CA ARG A 68 -12.88 -24.10 5.88
C ARG A 68 -13.45 -22.79 5.38
N ALA A 69 -12.67 -22.06 4.59
CA ALA A 69 -13.19 -20.89 3.91
C ALA A 69 -14.06 -21.30 2.73
N ARG A 70 -15.01 -20.47 2.33
CA ARG A 70 -15.87 -20.74 1.17
C ARG A 70 -15.57 -19.76 0.05
N ASN A 71 -15.51 -20.28 -1.15
CA ASN A 71 -15.42 -19.47 -2.35
C ASN A 71 -16.81 -18.89 -2.64
N PRO A 72 -17.00 -17.57 -2.59
CA PRO A 72 -18.34 -16.97 -2.79
C PRO A 72 -18.93 -17.21 -4.18
N LYS A 73 -18.10 -17.53 -5.19
CA LYS A 73 -18.58 -17.79 -6.54
C LYS A 73 -19.10 -19.23 -6.72
N THR A 74 -18.45 -20.19 -6.09
CA THR A 74 -18.78 -21.62 -6.27
C THR A 74 -19.40 -22.24 -5.03
N ASN A 75 -19.36 -21.56 -3.90
CA ASN A 75 -19.80 -22.06 -2.60
C ASN A 75 -19.04 -23.32 -2.14
N GLU A 76 -17.88 -23.57 -2.73
CA GLU A 76 -17.02 -24.68 -2.34
C GLU A 76 -16.17 -24.32 -1.12
N GLU A 77 -15.90 -25.32 -0.28
CA GLU A 77 -14.95 -25.13 0.82
C GLU A 77 -13.54 -25.15 0.26
N ILE A 78 -12.74 -24.17 0.66
CA ILE A 78 -11.34 -24.07 0.27
C ILE A 78 -10.47 -23.89 1.51
N TYR A 79 -9.23 -24.36 1.41
CA TYR A 79 -8.23 -24.14 2.44
C TYR A 79 -7.46 -22.86 2.12
N VAL A 80 -7.44 -21.92 3.06
CA VAL A 80 -6.62 -20.71 2.95
C VAL A 80 -5.48 -20.81 3.95
N PRO A 81 -4.23 -21.01 3.47
CA PRO A 81 -3.09 -21.11 4.39
C PRO A 81 -2.79 -19.78 5.06
N ALA A 82 -2.11 -19.84 6.18
CA ALA A 82 -1.59 -18.63 6.83
C ALA A 82 -0.64 -17.91 5.86
N HIS A 83 -0.76 -16.59 5.79
CA HIS A 83 0.05 -15.77 4.89
C HIS A 83 0.23 -14.39 5.51
N LYS A 84 1.04 -13.54 4.86
CA LYS A 84 1.20 -12.16 5.28
C LYS A 84 0.13 -11.28 4.66
N LYS A 85 -0.39 -10.35 5.43
CA LYS A 85 -1.33 -9.36 4.95
C LYS A 85 -0.81 -7.98 5.33
N THR A 86 -0.84 -7.06 4.36
CA THR A 86 -0.38 -5.68 4.56
C THR A 86 -1.55 -4.75 4.76
N ARG A 87 -1.43 -3.86 5.74
CA ARG A 87 -2.43 -2.86 6.07
C ARG A 87 -1.77 -1.50 6.19
N PHE A 88 -2.42 -0.47 5.64
CA PHE A 88 -2.01 0.91 5.83
C PHE A 88 -2.85 1.56 6.93
N LYS A 89 -2.17 2.22 7.87
CA LYS A 89 -2.82 3.02 8.91
C LYS A 89 -2.40 4.49 8.73
N PRO A 90 -3.33 5.40 8.46
CA PRO A 90 -2.97 6.81 8.34
C PRO A 90 -2.44 7.35 9.66
N GLY A 91 -1.45 8.23 9.58
CA GLY A 91 -0.91 8.91 10.74
C GLY A 91 -1.87 9.97 11.27
N LYS A 92 -1.53 10.55 12.41
CA LYS A 92 -2.39 11.51 13.11
C LYS A 92 -2.84 12.69 12.24
N ILE A 93 -1.90 13.28 11.50
CA ILE A 93 -2.17 14.44 10.65
C ILE A 93 -3.08 14.06 9.50
N LEU A 94 -2.73 13.00 8.76
CA LEU A 94 -3.53 12.53 7.64
C LEU A 94 -4.92 12.08 8.10
N LYS A 95 -5.00 11.40 9.24
CA LYS A 95 -6.26 10.94 9.81
C LYS A 95 -7.20 12.11 10.13
N ALA A 96 -6.64 13.21 10.64
CA ALA A 96 -7.44 14.41 10.94
C ALA A 96 -8.08 14.98 9.68
N TYR A 97 -7.35 15.04 8.57
CA TYR A 97 -7.91 15.49 7.29
C TYR A 97 -8.96 14.53 6.75
N LEU A 98 -8.73 13.23 6.86
CA LEU A 98 -9.67 12.22 6.35
C LEU A 98 -10.98 12.19 7.12
N ARG A 99 -11.01 12.66 8.36
CA ARG A 99 -12.22 12.70 9.20
C ARG A 99 -13.11 13.90 8.93
N LYS A 100 -12.70 14.84 8.11
CA LYS A 100 -13.53 15.99 7.79
C LYS A 100 -14.79 15.55 7.03
N PRO A 101 -15.97 16.09 7.34
CA PRO A 101 -17.19 15.78 6.61
C PRO A 101 -17.03 16.13 5.12
N ILE A 102 -17.65 15.31 4.29
CA ILE A 102 -17.62 15.52 2.86
C ILE A 102 -18.77 16.43 2.42
#